data_58d09ecb0e2a6472c21bb7f87bb7bbd7
#
_entry.id   58d09ecb0e2a6472c21bb7f87bb7bbd7
#
_cell.length_a   1.000
_cell.length_b   1.000
_cell.length_c   1.000
_cell.angle_alpha   90.00
_cell.angle_beta   90.00
_cell.angle_gamma   90.00
#
_symmetry.space_group_name_H-M   'P 1'
#
loop_
_entity.id
_entity.type
_entity.pdbx_description
1 polymer ?
#
loop_
_entity_poly.entity_id
_entity_poly.type
_entity_poly.pdbx_seq_one_letter_code
_entity_poly.pdbx_strand_id
1 'polypeptide(L)'
;MANSTRYIVLANYTQKAIAGMVQAPTDRAAAVKKICKAAGIKFVSLDLCRGAYDIVVIAESDSYDRVLGLKMAVAASGAVSELHILEAMDPTAALEHAGAAAKVYTPAG
;
A
#
# COMPACT_ATOMS: atom_id res chain seq x y z
N MET A 1 19.57 1.82 -6.07
CA MET A 1 19.29 1.34 -6.20
C MET A 1 18.76 0.34 -6.37
N ALA A 2 18.96 -0.21 -6.44
CA ALA A 2 18.69 -1.37 -7.09
C ALA A 2 17.64 -2.25 -6.57
N ASN A 3 17.33 -2.30 -5.36
CA ASN A 3 16.39 -3.25 -4.77
C ASN A 3 15.10 -2.59 -4.32
N SER A 4 14.73 -1.53 -5.02
CA SER A 4 13.50 -0.85 -4.69
C SER A 4 12.30 -1.60 -5.26
N THR A 5 11.31 -1.82 -4.44
CA THR A 5 10.04 -2.47 -4.83
C THR A 5 8.94 -1.42 -4.82
N ARG A 6 8.06 -1.50 -5.80
CA ARG A 6 6.89 -0.63 -5.85
C ARG A 6 5.76 -1.25 -5.03
N TYR A 7 5.17 -0.42 -4.18
CA TYR A 7 4.03 -0.81 -3.36
C TYR A 7 2.83 0.04 -3.70
N ILE A 8 1.66 -0.58 -3.69
CA ILE A 8 0.39 0.08 -3.91
C ILE A 8 -0.39 -0.06 -2.62
N VAL A 9 -0.68 1.06 -1.98
CA VAL A 9 -1.38 1.07 -0.70
C VAL A 9 -2.79 1.59 -0.92
N LEU A 10 -3.77 0.79 -0.50
CA LEU A 10 -5.18 1.09 -0.65
C LEU A 10 -5.79 1.23 0.73
N ALA A 11 -6.56 2.27 0.97
CA ALA A 11 -7.15 2.47 2.30
C ALA A 11 -8.51 3.12 2.24
N ASN A 12 -9.27 2.87 3.30
CA ASN A 12 -10.54 3.56 3.56
C ASN A 12 -10.41 4.33 4.85
N TYR A 13 -10.91 5.56 4.85
CA TYR A 13 -10.91 6.40 6.04
C TYR A 13 -12.01 5.97 7.01
N THR A 14 -11.75 6.20 8.29
CA THR A 14 -12.79 6.03 9.31
C THR A 14 -13.77 7.19 9.25
N GLN A 15 -14.94 7.01 9.86
CA GLN A 15 -15.92 8.07 10.00
C GLN A 15 -15.31 9.28 10.70
N LYS A 16 -14.51 9.04 11.73
CA LYS A 16 -13.82 10.11 12.47
C LYS A 16 -12.89 10.91 11.58
N ALA A 17 -12.11 10.22 10.74
CA ALA A 17 -11.20 10.90 9.83
C ALA A 17 -11.95 11.74 8.80
N ILE A 18 -13.04 11.19 8.26
CA ILE A 18 -13.86 11.93 7.30
C ILE A 18 -14.48 13.16 7.94
N ALA A 19 -15.00 13.03 9.17
CA ALA A 19 -15.57 14.17 9.89
C ALA A 19 -14.54 15.26 10.11
N GLY A 20 -13.31 14.87 10.45
CA GLY A 20 -12.21 15.83 10.61
C GLY A 20 -11.87 16.56 9.32
N MET A 21 -11.84 15.82 8.20
CA MET A 21 -11.56 16.43 6.89
C MET A 21 -12.68 17.36 6.43
N VAL A 22 -13.91 17.04 6.77
CA VAL A 22 -15.05 17.92 6.46
C VAL A 22 -14.94 19.23 7.24
N GLN A 23 -14.56 19.17 8.51
CA GLN A 23 -14.41 20.36 9.34
C GLN A 23 -13.21 21.21 8.96
N ALA A 24 -12.07 20.57 8.69
CA ALA A 24 -10.83 21.26 8.39
C ALA A 24 -10.07 20.49 7.30
N PRO A 25 -10.40 20.74 6.02
CA PRO A 25 -9.73 20.04 4.92
C PRO A 25 -8.22 20.21 4.98
N THR A 26 -7.50 19.13 4.74
CA THR A 26 -6.04 19.13 4.74
C THR A 26 -5.51 18.56 3.43
N ASP A 27 -4.28 18.93 3.11
CA ASP A 27 -3.58 18.39 1.95
C ASP A 27 -3.10 16.97 2.32
N ARG A 28 -3.84 15.95 1.88
CA ARG A 28 -3.51 14.55 2.22
C ARG A 28 -2.21 14.10 1.58
N ALA A 29 -1.90 14.59 0.38
CA ALA A 29 -0.65 14.25 -0.28
C ALA A 29 0.54 14.76 0.53
N ALA A 30 0.46 15.99 1.03
CA ALA A 30 1.54 16.55 1.84
C ALA A 30 1.74 15.76 3.13
N ALA A 31 0.65 15.37 3.78
CA ALA A 31 0.70 14.58 5.01
C ALA A 31 1.34 13.21 4.77
N VAL A 32 0.96 12.52 3.70
CA VAL A 32 1.49 11.20 3.39
C VAL A 32 2.95 11.28 2.94
N LYS A 33 3.33 12.30 2.18
CA LYS A 33 4.73 12.52 1.82
C LYS A 33 5.61 12.60 3.08
N LYS A 34 5.11 13.30 4.08
CA LYS A 34 5.85 13.52 5.32
C LYS A 34 6.11 12.23 6.08
N ILE A 35 5.08 11.38 6.21
CA ILE A 35 5.25 10.10 6.90
C ILE A 35 6.07 9.11 6.08
N CYS A 36 5.97 9.14 4.77
CA CYS A 36 6.82 8.32 3.90
C CYS A 36 8.29 8.68 4.10
N LYS A 37 8.60 9.98 4.11
CA LYS A 37 9.97 10.44 4.34
C LYS A 37 10.50 9.97 5.68
N ALA A 38 9.69 10.07 6.72
CA ALA A 38 10.08 9.62 8.06
C ALA A 38 10.35 8.12 8.11
N ALA A 39 9.62 7.33 7.34
CA ALA A 39 9.78 5.87 7.28
C ALA A 39 10.88 5.44 6.30
N GLY A 40 11.48 6.38 5.57
CA GLY A 40 12.50 6.05 4.58
C GLY A 40 11.92 5.46 3.29
N ILE A 41 10.71 5.84 2.95
CA ILE A 41 9.97 5.36 1.78
C ILE A 41 9.90 6.48 0.74
N LYS A 42 10.08 6.14 -0.53
CA LYS A 42 9.93 7.09 -1.61
C LYS A 42 8.45 7.21 -1.99
N PHE A 43 7.89 8.38 -1.78
CA PHE A 43 6.53 8.70 -2.21
C PHE A 43 6.51 8.90 -3.73
N VAL A 44 5.60 8.24 -4.44
CA VAL A 44 5.45 8.41 -5.88
C VAL A 44 4.20 9.21 -6.19
N SER A 45 3.03 8.77 -5.72
CA SER A 45 1.79 9.45 -5.99
C SER A 45 0.71 9.11 -4.97
N LEU A 46 -0.31 9.95 -4.93
CA LEU A 46 -1.48 9.73 -4.10
C LEU A 46 -2.70 10.19 -4.86
N ASP A 47 -3.72 9.35 -4.90
CA ASP A 47 -5.01 9.70 -5.48
C ASP A 47 -6.09 9.47 -4.44
N LEU A 48 -7.00 10.44 -4.33
CA LEU A 48 -8.25 10.24 -3.62
C LEU A 48 -9.24 9.67 -4.63
N CYS A 49 -9.95 8.64 -4.25
CA CYS A 49 -10.73 7.85 -5.17
C CYS A 49 -12.20 7.81 -4.81
N ARG A 50 -13.00 7.50 -5.80
CA ARG A 50 -14.41 7.23 -5.67
C ARG A 50 -14.59 5.75 -5.98
N GLY A 51 -15.15 4.98 -5.05
CA GLY A 51 -15.34 3.54 -5.26
C GLY A 51 -15.01 2.74 -4.02
N ALA A 52 -14.43 1.55 -4.21
CA ALA A 52 -14.18 0.61 -3.12
C ALA A 52 -13.16 1.14 -2.09
N TYR A 53 -12.25 2.00 -2.52
CA TYR A 53 -11.25 2.59 -1.63
C TYR A 53 -11.25 4.09 -1.78
N ASP A 54 -10.96 4.78 -0.66
CA ASP A 54 -10.95 6.24 -0.62
C ASP A 54 -9.64 6.82 -1.10
N ILE A 55 -8.54 6.08 -0.95
CA ILE A 55 -7.22 6.60 -1.22
C ILE A 55 -6.31 5.50 -1.76
N VAL A 56 -5.51 5.85 -2.75
CA VAL A 56 -4.47 4.98 -3.30
C VAL A 56 -3.14 5.72 -3.27
N VAL A 57 -2.14 5.09 -2.67
CA VAL A 57 -0.78 5.64 -2.61
C VAL A 57 0.16 4.70 -3.33
N ILE A 58 0.97 5.25 -4.22
CA ILE A 58 2.06 4.52 -4.86
C ILE A 58 3.36 4.97 -4.20
N ALA A 59 4.16 4.01 -3.77
CA ALA A 59 5.42 4.28 -3.09
C ALA A 59 6.46 3.23 -3.48
N GLU A 60 7.72 3.53 -3.23
CA GLU A 60 8.82 2.59 -3.48
C GLU A 60 9.67 2.48 -2.22
N SER A 61 10.12 1.27 -1.93
CA SER A 61 10.93 1.02 -0.74
C SER A 61 11.83 -0.18 -0.98
N ASP A 62 12.97 -0.18 -0.33
CA ASP A 62 13.90 -1.31 -0.33
C ASP A 62 13.56 -2.32 0.76
N SER A 63 12.55 -2.07 1.56
CA SER A 63 12.22 -2.90 2.72
C SER A 63 10.72 -2.92 2.93
N TYR A 64 10.17 -4.13 3.01
CA TYR A 64 8.76 -4.31 3.36
C TYR A 64 8.48 -3.83 4.79
N ASP A 65 9.46 -3.99 5.69
CA ASP A 65 9.30 -3.55 7.08
C ASP A 65 9.04 -2.05 7.19
N ARG A 66 9.64 -1.24 6.29
CA ARG A 66 9.36 0.20 6.27
C ARG A 66 7.91 0.46 5.91
N VAL A 67 7.40 -0.25 4.91
CA VAL A 67 6.01 -0.09 4.47
C VAL A 67 5.05 -0.61 5.53
N LEU A 68 5.37 -1.73 6.16
CA LEU A 68 4.58 -2.26 7.26
C LEU A 68 4.55 -1.31 8.44
N GLY A 69 5.68 -0.71 8.77
CA GLY A 69 5.75 0.29 9.84
C GLY A 69 4.87 1.50 9.56
N LEU A 70 4.86 1.96 8.31
CA LEU A 70 3.96 3.04 7.90
C LEU A 70 2.49 2.62 8.08
N LYS A 71 2.13 1.40 7.68
CA LYS A 71 0.79 0.88 7.87
C LYS A 71 0.40 0.88 9.36
N MET A 72 1.32 0.40 10.21
CA MET A 72 1.05 0.34 11.65
C MET A 72 0.85 1.72 12.25
N ALA A 73 1.65 2.70 11.84
CA ALA A 73 1.52 4.07 12.32
C ALA A 73 0.18 4.68 11.92
N VAL A 74 -0.22 4.49 10.67
CA VAL A 74 -1.48 5.02 10.17
C VAL A 74 -2.66 4.33 10.85
N ALA A 75 -2.59 3.01 11.03
CA ALA A 75 -3.64 2.26 11.72
C ALA A 75 -3.77 2.69 13.18
N ALA A 76 -2.65 2.93 13.85
CA ALA A 76 -2.65 3.34 15.24
C ALA A 76 -3.28 4.72 15.44
N SER A 77 -3.26 5.57 14.41
CA SER A 77 -3.87 6.90 14.48
C SER A 77 -5.39 6.86 14.48
N GLY A 78 -6.00 5.75 14.08
CA GLY A 78 -7.45 5.64 13.96
C GLY A 78 -8.01 6.29 12.70
N ALA A 79 -7.15 6.70 11.76
CA ALA A 79 -7.59 7.42 10.57
C ALA A 79 -8.15 6.48 9.49
N VAL A 80 -7.76 5.21 9.48
CA VAL A 80 -8.20 4.26 8.46
C VAL A 80 -8.89 3.06 9.09
N SER A 81 -9.93 2.58 8.42
CA SER A 81 -10.65 1.37 8.83
C SER A 81 -10.08 0.14 8.17
N GLU A 82 -9.53 0.31 6.97
CA GLU A 82 -8.86 -0.75 6.22
C GLU A 82 -7.64 -0.16 5.55
N LEU A 83 -6.56 -0.93 5.50
CA LEU A 83 -5.39 -0.55 4.72
C LEU A 83 -4.76 -1.82 4.18
N HIS A 84 -4.61 -1.88 2.87
CA HIS A 84 -4.04 -3.01 2.17
C HIS A 84 -2.77 -2.60 1.46
N ILE A 85 -1.76 -3.47 1.51
CA ILE A 85 -0.50 -3.25 0.82
C ILE A 85 -0.39 -4.30 -0.28
N LEU A 86 -0.25 -3.84 -1.51
CA LEU A 86 0.06 -4.72 -2.64
C LEU A 86 1.51 -4.49 -3.03
N GLU A 87 2.21 -5.56 -3.28
CA GLU A 87 3.59 -5.51 -3.71
C GLU A 87 3.65 -5.84 -5.20
N ALA A 88 4.15 -4.92 -6.00
CA ALA A 88 4.35 -5.18 -7.42
C ALA A 88 5.51 -6.16 -7.59
N MET A 89 5.36 -7.11 -8.50
CA MET A 89 6.39 -8.12 -8.72
C MET A 89 6.54 -8.44 -10.20
N ASP A 90 7.70 -8.96 -10.55
CA ASP A 90 7.92 -9.56 -11.86
C ASP A 90 7.56 -11.04 -11.74
N PRO A 91 6.59 -11.55 -12.50
CA PRO A 91 6.12 -12.92 -12.34
C PRO A 91 7.02 -13.97 -12.99
N THR A 92 8.11 -13.59 -13.65
CA THR A 92 8.90 -14.50 -14.47
C THR A 92 9.35 -15.75 -13.71
N ALA A 93 10.01 -15.57 -12.57
CA ALA A 93 10.49 -16.71 -11.79
C ALA A 93 9.35 -17.55 -11.24
N ALA A 94 8.29 -16.91 -10.78
CA ALA A 94 7.12 -17.62 -10.26
C ALA A 94 6.46 -18.47 -11.34
N LEU A 95 6.37 -17.94 -12.56
CA LEU A 95 5.78 -18.67 -13.68
C LEU A 95 6.63 -19.88 -14.08
N GLU A 96 7.94 -19.79 -13.98
CA GLU A 96 8.82 -20.95 -14.22
C GLU A 96 8.54 -22.06 -13.20
N HIS A 97 8.45 -21.70 -11.93
CA HIS A 97 8.14 -22.68 -10.88
C HIS A 97 6.73 -23.23 -11.04
N ALA A 98 5.78 -22.38 -11.45
CA ALA A 98 4.40 -22.82 -11.72
C ALA A 98 4.35 -23.85 -12.84
N GLY A 99 5.12 -23.62 -13.92
CA GLY A 99 5.20 -24.54 -15.04
C GLY A 99 5.73 -25.91 -14.61
N ALA A 100 6.77 -25.92 -13.79
CA ALA A 100 7.33 -27.17 -13.26
C ALA A 100 6.33 -27.89 -12.36
N ALA A 101 5.67 -27.16 -11.49
CA ALA A 101 4.69 -27.74 -10.57
C ALA A 101 3.46 -28.27 -11.31
N ALA A 102 3.01 -27.58 -12.34
CA ALA A 102 1.83 -27.96 -13.12
C ALA A 102 2.01 -29.31 -13.80
N LYS A 103 3.25 -29.67 -14.16
CA LYS A 103 3.54 -30.93 -14.84
C LYS A 103 3.26 -32.15 -13.95
N VAL A 104 3.30 -32.00 -12.65
CA VAL A 104 3.13 -33.13 -11.72
C VAL A 104 1.91 -32.99 -10.80
N TYR A 105 1.22 -31.85 -10.89
CA TYR A 105 0.06 -31.63 -10.04
C TYR A 105 -1.16 -32.42 -10.52
N THR A 106 -1.79 -33.13 -9.59
CA THR A 106 -3.05 -33.81 -9.86
C THR A 106 -4.18 -32.94 -9.28
N PRO A 107 -5.07 -32.39 -10.13
CA PRO A 107 -6.16 -31.55 -9.62
C PRO A 107 -7.06 -32.28 -8.65
N ALA A 108 -7.57 -31.57 -7.65
CA ALA A 108 -8.55 -32.07 -6.71
C ALA A 108 -9.89 -32.28 -7.43
N GLY A 109 -10.56 -33.35 -7.11
CA GLY A 109 -11.84 -33.70 -7.72
C GLY A 109 -11.70 -34.44 -9.03
#